data_bda770135cc4bde18affa6438bf1d802
#
_entry.id   bda770135cc4bde18affa6438bf1d802
#
_cell.length_a   1.000
_cell.length_b   1.000
_cell.length_c   1.000
_cell.angle_alpha   90.00
_cell.angle_beta   90.00
_cell.angle_gamma   90.00
#
_symmetry.space_group_name_H-M   'P 1'
#
loop_
_entity.id
_entity.type
_entity.pdbx_description
1 polymer ?
#
loop_
_entity_poly.entity_id
_entity_poly.type
_entity_poly.pdbx_seq_one_letter_code
_entity_poly.pdbx_strand_id
1 'polypeptide(L)'
;MMEQKRYFITDTLDDFIGASKREEELFIANLLAELLHEYVLRVNGKWLGSSKWFIRVLRKYDEQYADQFVVAFDHFNTTGEKMKLITFVEKTLEQYGGRMFEGFSIGK
;
A
#
# COMPACT_ATOMS: atom_id res chain seq x y z
N MET A 1 -3.61 -5.98 -15.74
CA MET A 1 -2.57 -5.05 -15.26
C MET A 1 -2.85 -4.55 -13.86
N MET A 2 -3.95 -3.83 -13.68
CA MET A 2 -4.26 -3.33 -12.35
C MET A 2 -4.55 -4.45 -11.36
N GLU A 3 -5.13 -5.52 -11.84
CA GLU A 3 -5.39 -6.68 -11.00
C GLU A 3 -4.10 -7.34 -10.53
N GLN A 4 -3.09 -7.39 -11.40
CA GLN A 4 -1.79 -7.90 -11.03
C GLN A 4 -1.15 -7.09 -9.92
N LYS A 5 -1.26 -5.76 -10.02
CA LYS A 5 -0.72 -4.89 -9.00
C LYS A 5 -1.44 -5.09 -7.66
N ARG A 6 -2.73 -5.27 -7.70
CA ARG A 6 -3.50 -5.54 -6.50
C ARG A 6 -3.07 -6.86 -5.85
N TYR A 7 -2.78 -7.86 -6.69
CA TYR A 7 -2.26 -9.12 -6.21
C TYR A 7 -0.91 -8.95 -5.51
N PHE A 8 -0.01 -8.18 -6.13
CA PHE A 8 1.30 -7.94 -5.53
C PHE A 8 1.19 -7.20 -4.21
N ILE A 9 0.28 -6.24 -4.11
CA ILE A 9 0.06 -5.54 -2.85
C ILE A 9 -0.45 -6.51 -1.79
N THR A 10 -1.40 -7.37 -2.16
CA THR A 10 -1.94 -8.36 -1.23
C THR A 10 -0.83 -9.30 -0.74
N ASP A 11 -0.01 -9.77 -1.66
CA ASP A 11 1.07 -10.69 -1.34
C ASP A 11 2.10 -10.02 -0.42
N THR A 12 2.46 -8.78 -0.74
CA THR A 12 3.41 -8.02 0.07
C THR A 12 2.83 -7.74 1.46
N LEU A 13 1.54 -7.44 1.53
CA LEU A 13 0.87 -7.23 2.80
C LEU A 13 0.90 -8.50 3.67
N ASP A 14 0.68 -9.65 3.06
CA ASP A 14 0.75 -10.92 3.77
C ASP A 14 2.16 -11.15 4.31
N ASP A 15 3.18 -10.83 3.52
CA ASP A 15 4.56 -10.92 3.98
C ASP A 15 4.81 -9.99 5.16
N PHE A 16 4.23 -8.78 5.11
CA PHE A 16 4.38 -7.82 6.20
C PHE A 16 3.74 -8.34 7.48
N ILE A 17 2.55 -8.91 7.35
CA ILE A 17 1.84 -9.47 8.51
C ILE A 17 2.64 -10.61 9.14
N GLY A 18 3.25 -11.44 8.31
CA GLY A 18 4.00 -12.61 8.78
C GLY A 18 5.42 -12.34 9.20
N ALA A 19 5.97 -11.18 8.89
CA ALA A 19 7.37 -10.88 9.22
C ALA A 19 7.51 -10.70 10.73
N SER A 20 8.62 -11.23 11.26
CA SER A 20 8.89 -11.11 12.70
C SER A 20 10.17 -10.36 13.00
N LYS A 21 11.00 -10.12 12.01
CA LYS A 21 12.26 -9.40 12.19
C LYS A 21 12.08 -7.96 11.76
N ARG A 22 12.52 -7.04 12.62
CA ARG A 22 12.38 -5.62 12.38
C ARG A 22 12.94 -5.19 11.03
N GLU A 23 14.10 -5.72 10.67
CA GLU A 23 14.72 -5.35 9.40
C GLU A 23 13.87 -5.77 8.21
N GLU A 24 13.25 -6.94 8.28
CA GLU A 24 12.37 -7.41 7.21
C GLU A 24 11.12 -6.56 7.14
N GLU A 25 10.55 -6.24 8.30
CA GLU A 25 9.35 -5.39 8.35
C GLU A 25 9.59 -4.04 7.70
N LEU A 26 10.76 -3.46 7.96
CA LEU A 26 11.08 -2.14 7.39
C LEU A 26 11.16 -2.18 5.88
N PHE A 27 11.84 -3.20 5.32
CA PHE A 27 11.94 -3.31 3.87
C PHE A 27 10.59 -3.58 3.23
N ILE A 28 9.79 -4.44 3.84
CA ILE A 28 8.48 -4.76 3.30
C ILE A 28 7.57 -3.54 3.37
N ALA A 29 7.63 -2.77 4.46
CA ALA A 29 6.84 -1.54 4.56
C ALA A 29 7.19 -0.55 3.46
N ASN A 30 8.48 -0.40 3.16
CA ASN A 30 8.91 0.48 2.08
C ASN A 30 8.35 0.03 0.73
N LEU A 31 8.38 -1.27 0.48
CA LEU A 31 7.84 -1.81 -0.76
C LEU A 31 6.33 -1.58 -0.83
N LEU A 32 5.63 -1.77 0.29
CA LEU A 32 4.19 -1.48 0.34
C LEU A 32 3.91 -0.03 -0.01
N ALA A 33 4.71 0.90 0.52
CA ALA A 33 4.50 2.31 0.23
C ALA A 33 4.61 2.58 -1.27
N GLU A 34 5.63 2.02 -1.91
CA GLU A 34 5.82 2.20 -3.34
C GLU A 34 4.68 1.60 -4.15
N LEU A 35 4.33 0.36 -3.84
CA LEU A 35 3.27 -0.33 -4.58
C LEU A 35 1.93 0.36 -4.41
N LEU A 36 1.64 0.79 -3.19
CA LEU A 36 0.34 1.35 -2.88
C LEU A 36 0.14 2.70 -3.55
N HIS A 37 1.12 3.60 -3.47
CA HIS A 37 0.95 4.91 -4.08
C HIS A 37 0.89 4.78 -5.60
N GLU A 38 1.69 3.90 -6.17
CA GLU A 38 1.68 3.69 -7.60
C GLU A 38 0.31 3.17 -8.05
N TYR A 39 -0.23 2.22 -7.32
CA TYR A 39 -1.52 1.64 -7.66
C TYR A 39 -2.63 2.69 -7.62
N VAL A 40 -2.69 3.45 -6.53
CA VAL A 40 -3.76 4.45 -6.37
C VAL A 40 -3.68 5.51 -7.47
N LEU A 41 -2.49 5.99 -7.77
CA LEU A 41 -2.35 7.02 -8.80
C LEU A 41 -2.64 6.49 -10.19
N ARG A 42 -2.17 5.29 -10.51
CA ARG A 42 -2.40 4.72 -11.84
C ARG A 42 -3.87 4.41 -12.08
N VAL A 43 -4.53 3.82 -11.09
CA VAL A 43 -5.93 3.43 -11.26
C VAL A 43 -6.83 4.65 -11.41
N ASN A 44 -6.39 5.81 -10.93
CA ASN A 44 -7.11 7.06 -11.06
C ASN A 44 -6.58 7.95 -12.18
N GLY A 45 -5.70 7.40 -13.02
CA GLY A 45 -5.20 8.10 -14.19
C GLY A 45 -4.31 9.29 -13.88
N LYS A 46 -3.63 9.26 -12.74
CA LYS A 46 -2.78 10.38 -12.32
C LYS A 46 -1.33 10.11 -12.66
N TRP A 47 -0.58 11.19 -12.84
CA TRP A 47 0.84 11.10 -13.11
C TRP A 47 1.58 10.60 -11.88
N LEU A 48 2.57 9.73 -12.10
CA LEU A 48 3.33 9.17 -10.99
C LEU A 48 4.50 10.08 -10.63
N GLY A 49 4.68 10.25 -9.32
CA GLY A 49 5.88 10.90 -8.82
C GLY A 49 6.90 9.86 -8.43
N SER A 50 8.05 10.32 -7.99
CA SER A 50 9.07 9.46 -7.42
C SER A 50 9.72 10.19 -6.24
N SER A 51 10.24 9.41 -5.29
CA SER A 51 10.86 9.96 -4.10
C SER A 51 9.89 10.92 -3.40
N LYS A 52 10.31 12.13 -3.08
CA LYS A 52 9.44 13.09 -2.39
C LYS A 52 8.25 13.54 -3.23
N TRP A 53 8.34 13.36 -4.56
CA TRP A 53 7.28 13.82 -5.44
C TRP A 53 6.03 12.98 -5.37
N PHE A 54 6.15 11.69 -5.02
CA PHE A 54 4.95 10.85 -5.01
C PHE A 54 3.97 11.29 -3.92
N ILE A 55 4.47 11.71 -2.76
CA ILE A 55 3.55 12.18 -1.72
C ILE A 55 2.91 13.51 -2.12
N ARG A 56 3.63 14.34 -2.84
CA ARG A 56 3.08 15.60 -3.33
C ARG A 56 1.99 15.38 -4.37
N VAL A 57 2.20 14.45 -5.29
CA VAL A 57 1.20 14.11 -6.29
C VAL A 57 -0.01 13.48 -5.62
N LEU A 58 0.22 12.58 -4.68
CA LEU A 58 -0.86 11.94 -3.95
C LEU A 58 -1.69 12.97 -3.18
N ARG A 59 -1.03 13.92 -2.53
CA ARG A 59 -1.71 14.96 -1.76
C ARG A 59 -2.54 15.86 -2.66
N LYS A 60 -2.04 16.13 -3.85
CA LYS A 60 -2.78 16.91 -4.82
C LYS A 60 -4.02 16.18 -5.30
N TYR A 61 -3.92 14.87 -5.43
CA TYR A 61 -5.04 14.06 -5.85
C TYR A 61 -6.07 13.91 -4.74
N ASP A 62 -5.62 13.61 -3.52
CA ASP A 62 -6.52 13.37 -2.40
C ASP A 62 -5.76 13.66 -1.11
N GLU A 63 -5.98 14.85 -0.58
CA GLU A 63 -5.23 15.31 0.59
C GLU A 63 -5.50 14.45 1.81
N GLN A 64 -6.76 14.07 2.01
CA GLN A 64 -7.13 13.26 3.17
C GLN A 64 -6.49 11.88 3.11
N TYR A 65 -6.49 11.27 1.93
CA TYR A 65 -5.85 9.98 1.76
C TYR A 65 -4.33 10.09 1.99
N ALA A 66 -3.72 11.16 1.50
CA ALA A 66 -2.30 11.37 1.71
C ALA A 66 -1.97 11.53 3.19
N ASP A 67 -2.81 12.23 3.94
CA ASP A 67 -2.61 12.36 5.38
C ASP A 67 -2.68 11.02 6.07
N GLN A 68 -3.65 10.20 5.71
CA GLN A 68 -3.80 8.88 6.30
C GLN A 68 -2.61 7.98 5.94
N PHE A 69 -2.13 8.10 4.72
CA PHE A 69 -0.96 7.37 4.25
C PHE A 69 0.25 7.68 5.14
N VAL A 70 0.52 8.98 5.32
CA VAL A 70 1.66 9.41 6.12
C VAL A 70 1.52 8.93 7.56
N VAL A 71 0.35 9.11 8.14
CA VAL A 71 0.12 8.71 9.54
C VAL A 71 0.34 7.21 9.73
N ALA A 72 -0.17 6.39 8.80
CA ALA A 72 -0.06 4.94 8.94
C ALA A 72 1.40 4.47 8.88
N PHE A 73 2.15 4.98 7.90
CA PHE A 73 3.55 4.56 7.73
C PHE A 73 4.43 5.14 8.83
N ASP A 74 4.18 6.41 9.21
CA ASP A 74 4.96 7.04 10.27
C ASP A 74 4.74 6.34 11.61
N HIS A 75 3.50 5.97 11.91
CA HIS A 75 3.20 5.25 13.15
C HIS A 75 3.97 3.94 13.21
N PHE A 76 3.98 3.18 12.13
CA PHE A 76 4.74 1.94 12.08
C PHE A 76 6.23 2.21 12.25
N ASN A 77 6.76 3.19 11.52
CA ASN A 77 8.20 3.48 11.58
C ASN A 77 8.63 3.93 12.99
N THR A 78 7.77 4.63 13.69
CA THR A 78 8.10 5.17 15.00
C THR A 78 7.93 4.14 16.11
N THR A 79 6.85 3.35 16.05
CA THR A 79 6.49 2.46 17.17
C THR A 79 6.73 0.99 16.87
N GLY A 80 6.83 0.61 15.61
CA GLY A 80 6.91 -0.80 15.21
C GLY A 80 5.58 -1.53 15.23
N GLU A 81 4.51 -0.84 15.59
CA GLU A 81 3.19 -1.45 15.67
C GLU A 81 2.55 -1.46 14.29
N LYS A 82 2.09 -2.64 13.84
CA LYS A 82 1.72 -2.86 12.44
C LYS A 82 0.25 -2.62 12.13
N MET A 83 -0.63 -2.67 13.12
CA MET A 83 -2.07 -2.73 12.85
C MET A 83 -2.62 -1.55 12.06
N LYS A 84 -2.16 -0.35 12.37
CA LYS A 84 -2.65 0.84 11.64
C LYS A 84 -2.28 0.77 10.18
N LEU A 85 -1.06 0.31 9.90
CA LEU A 85 -0.61 0.19 8.52
C LEU A 85 -1.37 -0.90 7.78
N ILE A 86 -1.54 -2.05 8.42
CA ILE A 86 -2.30 -3.15 7.83
C ILE A 86 -3.72 -2.69 7.50
N THR A 87 -4.38 -2.05 8.47
CA THR A 87 -5.75 -1.57 8.28
C THR A 87 -5.82 -0.56 7.14
N PHE A 88 -4.86 0.34 7.06
CA PHE A 88 -4.84 1.35 6.01
C PHE A 88 -4.73 0.70 4.63
N VAL A 89 -3.81 -0.27 4.48
CA VAL A 89 -3.63 -0.95 3.20
C VAL A 89 -4.88 -1.73 2.82
N GLU A 90 -5.48 -2.41 3.78
CA GLU A 90 -6.70 -3.19 3.52
C GLU A 90 -7.85 -2.28 3.09
N LYS A 91 -8.00 -1.13 3.75
CA LYS A 91 -9.05 -0.18 3.36
C LYS A 91 -8.84 0.36 1.96
N THR A 92 -7.59 0.63 1.61
CA THR A 92 -7.28 1.07 0.25
C THR A 92 -7.67 0.00 -0.76
N LEU A 93 -7.29 -1.25 -0.50
CA LEU A 93 -7.62 -2.34 -1.42
C LEU A 93 -9.12 -2.52 -1.55
N GLU A 94 -9.87 -2.35 -0.46
CA GLU A 94 -11.33 -2.51 -0.48
C GLU A 94 -12.00 -1.57 -1.47
N GLN A 95 -11.46 -0.36 -1.63
CA GLN A 95 -12.00 0.59 -2.60
C GLN A 95 -11.94 0.06 -4.03
N TYR A 96 -11.03 -0.86 -4.29
CA TYR A 96 -10.77 -1.35 -5.63
C TYR A 96 -11.03 -2.84 -5.78
N GLY A 97 -11.83 -3.42 -4.89
CA GLY A 97 -12.25 -4.80 -5.00
C GLY A 97 -11.70 -5.74 -3.94
N GLY A 98 -10.86 -5.23 -3.01
CA GLY A 98 -10.34 -6.01 -1.91
C GLY A 98 -9.06 -6.74 -2.25
N ARG A 99 -8.65 -7.61 -1.33
CA ARG A 99 -7.42 -8.37 -1.49
C ARG A 99 -7.57 -9.40 -2.60
N MET A 100 -6.45 -9.69 -3.27
CA MET A 100 -6.43 -10.70 -4.32
C MET A 100 -5.45 -11.79 -3.93
N PHE A 101 -5.85 -13.04 -4.14
CA PHE A 101 -5.03 -14.18 -3.81
C PHE A 101 -4.68 -14.95 -5.07
N GLU A 102 -3.61 -15.75 -4.98
CA GLU A 102 -3.22 -16.61 -6.08
C GLU A 102 -4.41 -17.46 -6.50
N GLY A 103 -4.64 -17.53 -7.81
CA GLY A 103 -5.76 -18.29 -8.33
C GLY A 103 -7.07 -17.54 -8.30
N PHE A 104 -7.09 -16.33 -7.79
CA PHE A 104 -8.33 -15.54 -7.69
C PHE A 104 -9.04 -15.43 -9.04
N SER A 105 -8.30 -15.07 -10.06
CA SER A 105 -8.88 -14.85 -11.38
C SER A 105 -9.26 -16.14 -12.08
N ILE A 106 -8.76 -17.25 -11.62
CA ILE A 106 -9.04 -18.56 -12.26
C ILE A 106 -10.46 -18.98 -12.00
N GLY A 107 -10.92 -18.78 -10.79
CA GLY A 107 -12.26 -19.20 -10.41
C GLY A 107 -13.33 -18.18 -10.75
N LYS A 108 -12.93 -17.09 -11.32
CA LYS A 108 -13.86 -16.02 -11.63
C LYS A 108 -13.95 -15.81 -13.11
#